data_a646d01386f652ca74c1800ab1d9688f
#
_entry.id   a646d01386f652ca74c1800ab1d9688f
#
_cell.length_a   1.000
_cell.length_b   1.000
_cell.length_c   1.000
_cell.angle_alpha   90.00
_cell.angle_beta   90.00
_cell.angle_gamma   90.00
#
_symmetry.space_group_name_H-M   'P 1'
#
loop_
_entity.id
_entity.type
_entity.pdbx_description
1 polymer ?
#
loop_
_entity_poly.entity_id
_entity_poly.type
_entity_poly.pdbx_seq_one_letter_code
_entity_poly.pdbx_strand_id
1 'polypeptide(L)'
;MNTEIKKIKGSWEEVVDDCRATVGKPPLGHEPSEDFKRRILIAEHGPIRTISIKWMWNGIKSWIATHWSRHKWECCVSTQRSDRTGIPRDKLAQDAPVNFVGEANVQALIDTMRKRLC
;
A
#
# COMPACT_ATOMS: atom_id res chain seq x y z
N MET A 1 15.50 -1.86 10.36
CA MET A 1 14.27 -1.78 9.53
C MET A 1 14.48 -0.82 8.37
N ASN A 2 14.06 -1.18 7.18
CA ASN A 2 13.98 -0.25 6.06
C ASN A 2 12.69 -0.47 5.27
N THR A 3 12.32 0.52 4.46
CA THR A 3 11.17 0.48 3.56
C THR A 3 11.66 0.56 2.12
N GLU A 4 11.15 -0.31 1.29
CA GLU A 4 11.44 -0.35 -0.14
C GLU A 4 10.13 -0.29 -0.93
N ILE A 5 10.02 0.66 -1.86
CA ILE A 5 8.89 0.70 -2.80
C ILE A 5 9.23 -0.24 -3.95
N LYS A 6 8.47 -1.32 -4.06
CA LYS A 6 8.69 -2.36 -5.08
C LYS A 6 8.09 -2.00 -6.43
N LYS A 7 6.90 -1.40 -6.43
CA LYS A 7 6.17 -1.10 -7.65
C LYS A 7 5.04 -0.11 -7.37
N ILE A 8 4.81 0.77 -8.33
CA ILE A 8 3.59 1.59 -8.40
C ILE A 8 2.83 1.16 -9.63
N LYS A 9 1.58 0.77 -9.47
CA LYS A 9 0.67 0.37 -10.56
C LYS A 9 -0.33 1.49 -10.82
N GLY A 10 -0.64 1.71 -12.09
CA GLY A 10 -1.50 2.81 -12.51
C GLY A 10 -0.72 4.10 -12.69
N SER A 11 -1.41 5.13 -13.14
CA SER A 11 -0.80 6.44 -13.40
C SER A 11 -1.80 7.56 -13.19
N TRP A 12 -1.27 8.77 -12.99
CA TRP A 12 -2.12 9.96 -12.90
C TRP A 12 -2.83 10.29 -14.21
N GLU A 13 -2.24 9.93 -15.37
CA GLU A 13 -2.92 10.04 -16.65
C GLU A 13 -4.18 9.19 -16.69
N GLU A 14 -4.10 7.93 -16.25
CA GLU A 14 -5.27 7.05 -16.15
C GLU A 14 -6.33 7.62 -15.21
N VAL A 15 -5.91 8.14 -14.05
CA VAL A 15 -6.84 8.74 -13.09
C VAL A 15 -7.58 9.92 -13.68
N VAL A 16 -6.89 10.85 -14.35
CA VAL A 16 -7.55 12.01 -14.96
C VAL A 16 -8.44 11.60 -16.12
N ASP A 17 -8.04 10.62 -16.91
CA ASP A 17 -8.84 10.11 -18.02
C ASP A 17 -10.13 9.45 -17.51
N ASP A 18 -10.05 8.69 -16.42
CA ASP A 18 -11.21 8.10 -15.77
C ASP A 18 -12.16 9.19 -15.24
N CYS A 19 -11.62 10.23 -14.62
CA CYS A 19 -12.43 11.38 -14.19
C CYS A 19 -13.13 12.06 -15.38
N ARG A 20 -12.43 12.22 -16.48
CA ARG A 20 -12.99 12.84 -17.70
C ARG A 20 -14.04 11.94 -18.34
N ALA A 21 -13.82 10.63 -18.35
CA ALA A 21 -14.77 9.66 -18.90
C ALA A 21 -16.13 9.74 -18.16
N THR A 22 -16.14 9.93 -16.86
CA THR A 22 -17.36 10.02 -16.06
C THR A 22 -18.25 11.24 -16.43
N VAL A 23 -17.69 12.24 -17.06
CA VAL A 23 -18.41 13.44 -17.53
C VAL A 23 -18.44 13.54 -19.06
N GLY A 24 -18.12 12.45 -19.76
CA GLY A 24 -18.22 12.38 -21.22
C GLY A 24 -17.16 13.20 -21.96
N LYS A 25 -16.02 13.48 -21.33
CA LYS A 25 -14.92 14.21 -21.97
C LYS A 25 -13.85 13.27 -22.51
N PRO A 26 -13.18 13.62 -23.62
CA PRO A 26 -12.10 12.80 -24.16
C PRO A 26 -10.88 12.77 -23.21
N PRO A 27 -9.96 11.80 -23.36
CA PRO A 27 -8.72 11.75 -22.61
C PRO A 27 -7.94 13.06 -22.66
N LEU A 28 -7.23 13.38 -21.58
CA LEU A 28 -6.43 14.60 -21.49
C LEU A 28 -5.19 14.56 -22.38
N GLY A 29 -4.58 13.39 -22.52
CA GLY A 29 -3.41 13.18 -23.36
C GLY A 29 -2.07 13.54 -22.70
N HIS A 30 -2.05 13.97 -21.46
CA HIS A 30 -0.85 14.28 -20.70
C HIS A 30 -1.09 14.14 -19.20
N GLU A 31 -0.04 14.16 -18.40
CA GLU A 31 -0.13 14.11 -16.95
C GLU A 31 -0.85 15.36 -16.41
N PRO A 32 -1.75 15.21 -15.43
CA PRO A 32 -2.43 16.34 -14.83
C PRO A 32 -1.50 17.18 -13.94
N SER A 33 -1.94 18.41 -13.65
CA SER A 33 -1.19 19.33 -12.77
C SER A 33 -1.10 18.82 -11.33
N GLU A 34 -0.11 19.29 -10.60
CA GLU A 34 0.02 18.98 -9.17
C GLU A 34 -1.19 19.46 -8.36
N ASP A 35 -1.78 20.59 -8.72
CA ASP A 35 -2.99 21.10 -8.09
C ASP A 35 -4.19 20.14 -8.28
N PHE A 36 -4.35 19.59 -9.47
CA PHE A 36 -5.38 18.58 -9.74
C PHE A 36 -5.16 17.34 -8.86
N LYS A 37 -3.93 16.81 -8.82
CA LYS A 37 -3.57 15.64 -8.00
C LYS A 37 -3.92 15.86 -6.54
N ARG A 38 -3.57 17.01 -5.99
CA ARG A 38 -3.87 17.37 -4.60
C ARG A 38 -5.37 17.42 -4.34
N ARG A 39 -6.13 18.07 -5.20
CA ARG A 39 -7.59 18.20 -5.03
C ARG A 39 -8.29 16.85 -5.09
N ILE A 40 -7.89 15.97 -6.01
CA ILE A 40 -8.45 14.62 -6.14
C ILE A 40 -8.15 13.75 -4.93
N LEU A 41 -6.95 13.84 -4.37
CA LEU A 41 -6.58 13.12 -3.15
C LEU A 41 -7.36 13.62 -1.93
N ILE A 42 -7.51 14.93 -1.78
CA ILE A 42 -8.28 15.53 -0.68
C ILE A 42 -9.75 15.14 -0.78
N ALA A 43 -10.30 15.14 -1.99
CA ALA A 43 -11.69 14.76 -2.24
C ALA A 43 -11.91 13.24 -2.14
N GLU A 44 -10.85 12.43 -2.12
CA GLU A 44 -10.94 10.98 -2.11
C GLU A 44 -11.82 10.44 -3.25
N HIS A 45 -11.68 11.05 -4.44
CA HIS A 45 -12.48 10.70 -5.59
C HIS A 45 -12.16 9.29 -6.10
N GLY A 46 -13.19 8.53 -6.48
CA GLY A 46 -13.09 7.09 -6.82
C GLY A 46 -11.95 6.66 -7.72
N PRO A 47 -11.60 7.37 -8.81
CA PRO A 47 -10.53 6.98 -9.70
C PRO A 47 -9.14 6.84 -9.07
N ILE A 48 -8.86 7.44 -7.91
CA ILE A 48 -7.59 7.24 -7.20
C ILE A 48 -7.38 5.79 -6.77
N ARG A 49 -8.44 5.00 -6.71
CA ARG A 49 -8.38 3.58 -6.36
C ARG A 49 -7.70 2.72 -7.42
N THR A 50 -7.48 3.25 -8.61
CA THR A 50 -6.77 2.55 -9.69
C THR A 50 -5.26 2.63 -9.55
N ILE A 51 -4.74 3.48 -8.66
CA ILE A 51 -3.33 3.53 -8.30
C ILE A 51 -3.11 2.63 -7.09
N SER A 52 -2.16 1.69 -7.21
CA SER A 52 -1.74 0.79 -6.13
C SER A 52 -0.25 0.91 -5.91
N ILE A 53 0.17 0.74 -4.66
CA ILE A 53 1.58 0.75 -4.27
C ILE A 53 1.90 -0.59 -3.63
N LYS A 54 2.99 -1.20 -4.09
CA LYS A 54 3.59 -2.40 -3.49
C LYS A 54 4.88 -2.01 -2.80
N TRP A 55 5.01 -2.39 -1.53
CA TRP A 55 6.19 -2.08 -0.73
C TRP A 55 6.67 -3.29 0.05
N MET A 56 7.87 -3.18 0.57
CA MET A 56 8.41 -4.17 1.51
C MET A 56 9.01 -3.45 2.72
N TRP A 57 8.67 -3.92 3.89
CA TRP A 57 9.36 -3.59 5.12
C TRP A 57 10.29 -4.73 5.49
N ASN A 58 11.56 -4.42 5.61
CA ASN A 58 12.58 -5.39 6.00
C ASN A 58 12.88 -5.27 7.48
N GLY A 59 12.82 -6.39 8.20
CA GLY A 59 13.22 -6.44 9.59
C GLY A 59 12.32 -5.69 10.57
N ILE A 60 11.00 -5.67 10.35
CA ILE A 60 10.06 -5.14 11.34
C ILE A 60 9.77 -6.18 12.41
N LYS A 61 9.37 -5.76 13.59
CA LYS A 61 8.99 -6.67 14.67
C LYS A 61 7.75 -7.48 14.29
N SER A 62 7.73 -8.76 14.61
CA SER A 62 6.64 -9.65 14.17
C SER A 62 5.26 -9.22 14.68
N TRP A 63 5.16 -8.66 15.88
CA TRP A 63 3.89 -8.16 16.41
C TRP A 63 3.38 -6.94 15.63
N ILE A 64 4.29 -6.11 15.09
CA ILE A 64 3.91 -4.98 14.21
C ILE A 64 3.33 -5.53 12.92
N ALA A 65 4.00 -6.52 12.30
CA ALA A 65 3.50 -7.17 11.10
C ALA A 65 2.09 -7.74 11.29
N THR A 66 1.83 -8.35 12.43
CA THR A 66 0.51 -8.90 12.78
C THR A 66 -0.56 -7.81 12.81
N HIS A 67 -0.26 -6.65 13.39
CA HIS A 67 -1.19 -5.52 13.42
C HIS A 67 -1.49 -4.96 12.02
N TRP A 68 -0.45 -4.78 11.21
CA TRP A 68 -0.60 -4.22 9.87
C TRP A 68 -1.26 -5.20 8.89
N SER A 69 -1.16 -6.50 9.09
CA SER A 69 -1.81 -7.50 8.24
C SER A 69 -3.36 -7.47 8.31
N ARG A 70 -3.92 -6.78 9.29
CA ARG A 70 -5.38 -6.67 9.48
C ARG A 70 -6.03 -5.54 8.70
N HIS A 71 -5.26 -4.72 8.00
CA HIS A 71 -5.81 -3.64 7.17
C HIS A 71 -6.29 -4.17 5.81
N LYS A 72 -7.04 -3.32 5.10
CA LYS A 72 -7.61 -3.66 3.79
C LYS A 72 -6.56 -3.58 2.68
N TRP A 73 -5.58 -4.44 2.73
CA TRP A 73 -4.54 -4.59 1.72
C TRP A 73 -4.09 -6.04 1.60
N GLU A 74 -3.44 -6.35 0.50
CA GLU A 74 -2.80 -7.65 0.33
C GLU A 74 -1.46 -7.64 1.05
N CYS A 75 -1.13 -8.72 1.73
CA CYS A 75 0.17 -8.81 2.40
C CYS A 75 0.71 -10.24 2.47
N CYS A 76 2.04 -10.31 2.49
CA CYS A 76 2.78 -11.54 2.75
C CYS A 76 3.80 -11.26 3.85
N VAL A 77 3.81 -12.08 4.87
CA VAL A 77 4.71 -11.92 6.01
C VAL A 77 5.64 -13.14 6.08
N SER A 78 6.89 -12.92 6.53
CA SER A 78 7.85 -13.99 6.72
C SER A 78 7.27 -15.13 7.54
N THR A 79 7.49 -16.35 7.09
CA THR A 79 7.12 -17.54 7.86
C THR A 79 8.06 -17.72 9.06
N GLN A 80 7.50 -18.23 10.15
CA GLN A 80 8.26 -18.69 11.31
C GLN A 80 8.20 -20.22 11.46
N ARG A 81 7.80 -20.92 10.41
CA ARG A 81 7.74 -22.39 10.40
C ARG A 81 9.14 -22.98 10.47
N SER A 82 9.38 -23.83 11.47
CA SER A 82 10.69 -24.46 11.71
C SER A 82 11.17 -25.30 10.53
N ASP A 83 10.23 -25.93 9.80
CA ASP A 83 10.55 -26.75 8.62
C ASP A 83 11.08 -25.93 7.43
N ARG A 84 10.84 -24.62 7.42
CA ARG A 84 11.30 -23.72 6.36
C ARG A 84 12.48 -22.85 6.77
N THR A 85 12.51 -22.42 8.03
CA THR A 85 13.56 -21.51 8.51
C THR A 85 14.75 -22.24 9.14
N GLY A 86 14.55 -23.49 9.57
CA GLY A 86 15.54 -24.24 10.34
C GLY A 86 15.68 -23.77 11.79
N ILE A 87 14.91 -22.80 12.22
CA ILE A 87 14.94 -22.25 13.58
C ILE A 87 13.69 -22.73 14.33
N PRO A 88 13.83 -23.37 15.53
CA PRO A 88 12.68 -23.75 16.33
C PRO A 88 11.83 -22.54 16.69
N ARG A 89 10.52 -22.62 16.39
CA ARG A 89 9.59 -21.50 16.59
C ARG A 89 9.49 -21.05 18.05
N ASP A 90 9.58 -21.97 18.98
CA ASP A 90 9.52 -21.72 20.41
C ASP A 90 10.73 -20.93 20.95
N LYS A 91 11.81 -20.88 20.16
CA LYS A 91 13.00 -20.07 20.47
C LYS A 91 12.96 -18.66 19.91
N LEU A 92 11.93 -18.33 19.11
CA LEU A 92 11.78 -16.99 18.53
C LEU A 92 11.09 -16.07 19.54
N ALA A 93 11.71 -14.92 19.77
CA ALA A 93 11.09 -13.87 20.58
C ALA A 93 9.85 -13.30 19.88
N GLN A 94 8.92 -12.77 20.65
CA GLN A 94 7.70 -12.14 20.12
C GLN A 94 8.02 -10.95 19.19
N ASP A 95 9.15 -10.31 19.39
CA ASP A 95 9.61 -9.17 18.59
C ASP A 95 10.65 -9.57 17.54
N ALA A 96 10.80 -10.87 17.24
CA ALA A 96 11.71 -11.36 16.21
C ALA A 96 11.47 -10.61 14.88
N PRO A 97 12.55 -10.22 14.17
CA PRO A 97 12.41 -9.47 12.92
C PRO A 97 11.78 -10.33 11.82
N VAL A 98 10.87 -9.74 11.07
CA VAL A 98 10.23 -10.36 9.92
C VAL A 98 10.20 -9.37 8.75
N ASN A 99 10.04 -9.88 7.55
CA ASN A 99 9.79 -9.07 6.38
C ASN A 99 8.28 -9.05 6.10
N PHE A 100 7.79 -7.90 5.67
CA PHE A 100 6.39 -7.70 5.34
C PHE A 100 6.31 -7.10 3.93
N VAL A 101 5.64 -7.80 3.02
CA VAL A 101 5.33 -7.29 1.69
C VAL A 101 3.86 -6.92 1.68
N GLY A 102 3.56 -5.66 1.36
CA GLY A 102 2.19 -5.16 1.27
C GLY A 102 1.89 -4.58 -0.09
N GLU A 103 0.63 -4.63 -0.48
CA GLU A 103 0.11 -3.97 -1.67
C GLU A 103 -1.27 -3.41 -1.36
N ALA A 104 -1.49 -2.13 -1.65
CA ALA A 104 -2.75 -1.47 -1.41
C ALA A 104 -2.99 -0.37 -2.44
N ASN A 105 -4.27 -0.10 -2.74
CA ASN A 105 -4.61 1.08 -3.51
C ASN A 105 -4.54 2.35 -2.63
N VAL A 106 -4.51 3.51 -3.28
CA VAL A 106 -4.36 4.80 -2.60
C VAL A 106 -5.46 5.04 -1.57
N GLN A 107 -6.70 4.65 -1.86
CA GLN A 107 -7.80 4.83 -0.90
C GLN A 107 -7.59 4.01 0.37
N ALA A 108 -7.15 2.76 0.25
CA ALA A 108 -6.86 1.91 1.40
C ALA A 108 -5.71 2.47 2.24
N LEU A 109 -4.69 3.08 1.60
CA LEU A 109 -3.60 3.76 2.31
C LEU A 109 -4.11 4.98 3.07
N ILE A 110 -4.96 5.82 2.46
CA ILE A 110 -5.57 6.98 3.12
C ILE A 110 -6.39 6.52 4.34
N ASP A 111 -7.24 5.51 4.18
CA ASP A 111 -8.08 4.99 5.26
C ASP A 111 -7.25 4.45 6.42
N THR A 112 -6.16 3.76 6.11
CA THR A 112 -5.24 3.23 7.11
C THR A 112 -4.52 4.34 7.86
N MET A 113 -3.99 5.35 7.14
CA MET A 113 -3.30 6.47 7.75
C MET A 113 -4.24 7.27 8.66
N ARG A 114 -5.48 7.46 8.24
CA ARG A 114 -6.50 8.13 9.06
C ARG A 114 -6.71 7.44 10.41
N LYS A 115 -6.61 6.12 10.45
CA LYS A 115 -6.73 5.33 11.68
C LYS A 115 -5.46 5.32 12.52
N ARG A 116 -4.29 5.47 11.91
CA ARG A 116 -3.00 5.29 12.57
C ARG A 116 -2.31 6.59 12.97
N LEU A 117 -2.69 7.72 12.36
CA LEU A 117 -2.06 9.01 12.60
C LEU A 117 -2.86 9.94 13.51
N CYS A 118 -3.99 9.51 14.00
CA CYS A 118 -4.77 10.29 14.97
C CYS A 118 -4.45 9.95 16.42
#